data_901de92fc2369f199f8970586843a2c0
#
_entry.id   901de92fc2369f199f8970586843a2c0
#
_cell.length_a   1.000
_cell.length_b   1.000
_cell.length_c   1.000
_cell.angle_alpha   90.00
_cell.angle_beta   90.00
_cell.angle_gamma   90.00
#
_symmetry.space_group_name_H-M   'P 1'
#
loop_
_entity.id
_entity.type
_entity.pdbx_description
1 polymer ?
#
loop_
_entity_poly.entity_id
_entity_poly.type
_entity_poly.pdbx_seq_one_letter_code
_entity_poly.pdbx_strand_id
1 'polypeptide(L)'
;MEHQDKKLEIWKEAIPRMNEEDLEFILDFPECFEPKVLRMVKRRYDKITKPEDGEEEYEEVEETLKDAVLRILREMDCSYDFDEDGDIHFEYQDADFYITVDDNNQFIEIWNCGWKRVNLNDTNAVSKLKQAISVANFMGDICINYSIYKDTNELAVNCGTRTLFFEHIPNRKGYLEYLLDRFFFAHQFVEYKMQQLYEEDHPNERVN
;
A
#
# COMPACT_ATOMS: atom_id res chain seq x y z
N MET A 1 -26.00 10.66 0.18
CA MET A 1 -25.86 9.48 1.05
C MET A 1 -27.20 8.81 1.32
N GLU A 2 -28.21 9.46 1.82
CA GLU A 2 -29.55 8.87 2.12
C GLU A 2 -30.28 8.22 0.93
N HIS A 3 -29.99 8.59 -0.31
CA HIS A 3 -30.69 8.06 -1.49
C HIS A 3 -30.10 6.73 -2.01
N GLN A 4 -28.82 6.47 -1.77
CA GLN A 4 -28.17 5.20 -2.13
C GLN A 4 -28.54 4.08 -1.14
N ASP A 5 -28.60 4.40 0.15
CA ASP A 5 -28.98 3.41 1.17
C ASP A 5 -30.42 2.90 0.98
N LYS A 6 -31.37 3.80 0.59
CA LYS A 6 -32.76 3.40 0.29
C LYS A 6 -32.88 2.47 -0.93
N LYS A 7 -32.05 2.65 -1.96
CA LYS A 7 -32.07 1.76 -3.12
C LYS A 7 -31.57 0.37 -2.77
N LEU A 8 -30.51 0.27 -1.97
CA LEU A 8 -29.96 -1.01 -1.55
C LEU A 8 -30.93 -1.81 -0.68
N GLU A 9 -31.69 -1.15 0.19
CA GLU A 9 -32.73 -1.81 1.01
C GLU A 9 -33.84 -2.43 0.14
N ILE A 10 -34.28 -1.75 -0.93
CA ILE A 10 -35.24 -2.30 -1.88
C ILE A 10 -34.74 -3.61 -2.50
N TRP A 11 -33.46 -3.68 -2.87
CA TRP A 11 -32.86 -4.88 -3.43
C TRP A 11 -32.71 -6.00 -2.42
N LYS A 12 -32.41 -5.71 -1.17
CA LYS A 12 -32.37 -6.70 -0.09
C LYS A 12 -33.73 -7.39 0.14
N GLU A 13 -34.83 -6.67 -0.07
CA GLU A 13 -36.17 -7.23 0.03
C GLU A 13 -36.63 -7.96 -1.25
N ALA A 14 -36.21 -7.48 -2.42
CA ALA A 14 -36.63 -8.01 -3.71
C ALA A 14 -35.90 -9.31 -4.09
N ILE A 15 -34.58 -9.35 -3.99
CA ILE A 15 -33.74 -10.47 -4.42
C ILE A 15 -34.15 -11.82 -3.81
N PRO A 16 -34.49 -11.94 -2.52
CA PRO A 16 -34.94 -13.22 -1.94
C PRO A 16 -36.22 -13.79 -2.56
N ARG A 17 -37.02 -12.94 -3.24
CA ARG A 17 -38.32 -13.30 -3.85
C ARG A 17 -38.21 -13.56 -5.35
N MET A 18 -37.06 -13.28 -5.97
CA MET A 18 -36.81 -13.49 -7.39
C MET A 18 -36.65 -14.99 -7.70
N ASN A 19 -37.15 -15.39 -8.85
CA ASN A 19 -36.93 -16.72 -9.40
C ASN A 19 -35.60 -16.77 -10.19
N GLU A 20 -35.25 -17.96 -10.71
CA GLU A 20 -34.02 -18.18 -11.46
C GLU A 20 -33.90 -17.28 -12.71
N GLU A 21 -34.99 -17.16 -13.49
CA GLU A 21 -35.01 -16.34 -14.72
C GLU A 21 -34.80 -14.86 -14.44
N ASP A 22 -35.40 -14.34 -13.33
CA ASP A 22 -35.23 -12.94 -12.91
C ASP A 22 -33.78 -12.64 -12.53
N LEU A 23 -33.12 -13.58 -11.83
CA LEU A 23 -31.75 -13.44 -11.38
C LEU A 23 -30.77 -13.56 -12.56
N GLU A 24 -31.00 -14.51 -13.47
CA GLU A 24 -30.21 -14.70 -14.70
C GLU A 24 -30.26 -13.44 -15.57
N PHE A 25 -31.45 -12.87 -15.77
CA PHE A 25 -31.60 -11.62 -16.51
C PHE A 25 -30.76 -10.47 -15.94
N ILE A 26 -30.68 -10.35 -14.60
CA ILE A 26 -29.84 -9.31 -13.97
C ILE A 26 -28.34 -9.60 -14.19
N LEU A 27 -27.93 -10.88 -14.17
CA LEU A 27 -26.53 -11.28 -14.39
C LEU A 27 -26.09 -11.12 -15.85
N ASP A 28 -27.00 -11.17 -16.80
CA ASP A 28 -26.73 -10.96 -18.22
C ASP A 28 -26.47 -9.49 -18.59
N PHE A 29 -26.93 -8.54 -17.76
CA PHE A 29 -26.76 -7.12 -17.98
C PHE A 29 -26.04 -6.42 -16.80
N PRO A 30 -24.81 -6.83 -16.47
CA PRO A 30 -24.12 -6.37 -15.26
C PRO A 30 -23.85 -4.86 -15.27
N GLU A 31 -23.72 -4.25 -16.44
CA GLU A 31 -23.49 -2.79 -16.59
C GLU A 31 -24.68 -1.94 -16.15
N CYS A 32 -25.87 -2.53 -16.01
CA CYS A 32 -27.08 -1.83 -15.60
C CYS A 32 -27.26 -1.76 -14.07
N PHE A 33 -26.45 -2.49 -13.31
CA PHE A 33 -26.63 -2.67 -11.87
C PHE A 33 -25.39 -2.32 -11.06
N GLU A 34 -25.61 -1.85 -9.84
CA GLU A 34 -24.51 -1.57 -8.92
C GLU A 34 -23.79 -2.88 -8.50
N PRO A 35 -22.45 -2.87 -8.33
CA PRO A 35 -21.68 -4.06 -7.97
C PRO A 35 -22.17 -4.79 -6.70
N LYS A 36 -22.73 -4.04 -5.74
CA LYS A 36 -23.32 -4.62 -4.53
C LYS A 36 -24.59 -5.44 -4.83
N VAL A 37 -25.43 -4.93 -5.72
CA VAL A 37 -26.65 -5.63 -6.16
C VAL A 37 -26.28 -6.90 -6.92
N LEU A 38 -25.32 -6.83 -7.85
CA LEU A 38 -24.86 -8.00 -8.62
C LEU A 38 -24.32 -9.11 -7.71
N ARG A 39 -23.58 -8.79 -6.68
CA ARG A 39 -23.10 -9.78 -5.71
C ARG A 39 -24.24 -10.49 -4.97
N MET A 40 -25.26 -9.74 -4.57
CA MET A 40 -26.45 -10.31 -3.88
C MET A 40 -27.24 -11.20 -4.84
N VAL A 41 -27.43 -10.78 -6.09
CA VAL A 41 -28.10 -11.54 -7.15
C VAL A 41 -27.35 -12.84 -7.43
N LYS A 42 -26.04 -12.77 -7.66
CA LYS A 42 -25.20 -13.94 -7.94
C LYS A 42 -25.26 -14.96 -6.80
N ARG A 43 -25.16 -14.50 -5.56
CA ARG A 43 -25.26 -15.35 -4.35
C ARG A 43 -26.60 -16.08 -4.28
N ARG A 44 -27.70 -15.38 -4.60
CA ARG A 44 -29.04 -15.99 -4.63
C ARG A 44 -29.20 -16.96 -5.78
N TYR A 45 -28.71 -16.64 -6.97
CA TYR A 45 -28.70 -17.48 -8.16
C TYR A 45 -27.94 -18.79 -7.90
N ASP A 46 -26.71 -18.69 -7.39
CA ASP A 46 -25.90 -19.86 -7.04
C ASP A 46 -26.62 -20.77 -6.02
N LYS A 47 -27.34 -20.20 -5.07
CA LYS A 47 -28.12 -20.96 -4.06
C LYS A 47 -29.33 -21.70 -4.65
N ILE A 48 -29.91 -21.19 -5.74
CA ILE A 48 -31.08 -21.81 -6.38
C ILE A 48 -30.66 -22.86 -7.41
N THR A 49 -29.59 -22.62 -8.15
CA THR A 49 -29.19 -23.44 -9.31
C THR A 49 -28.21 -24.57 -8.95
N LYS A 50 -27.53 -24.49 -7.81
CA LYS A 50 -26.67 -25.59 -7.36
C LYS A 50 -27.48 -26.58 -6.53
N PRO A 51 -27.54 -27.89 -6.88
CA PRO A 51 -28.20 -28.88 -6.04
C PRO A 51 -27.51 -28.99 -4.69
N GLU A 52 -28.34 -29.23 -3.64
CA GLU A 52 -27.89 -29.42 -2.25
C GLU A 52 -27.13 -30.74 -2.10
N ASP A 53 -25.90 -30.80 -2.57
CA ASP A 53 -24.97 -31.86 -2.25
C ASP A 53 -23.83 -31.27 -1.39
N GLY A 54 -24.05 -31.35 -0.09
CA GLY A 54 -23.06 -30.99 0.92
C GLY A 54 -22.96 -29.48 1.15
N GLU A 55 -23.56 -29.03 2.25
CA GLU A 55 -23.26 -27.75 2.85
C GLU A 55 -21.78 -27.70 3.25
N GLU A 56 -20.89 -27.44 2.30
CA GLU A 56 -19.72 -26.67 2.62
C GLU A 56 -20.20 -25.22 2.70
N GLU A 57 -20.49 -24.80 3.89
CA GLU A 57 -20.59 -23.40 4.28
C GLU A 57 -19.24 -22.78 3.89
N TYR A 58 -19.09 -22.34 2.64
CA TYR A 58 -18.04 -21.39 2.28
C TYR A 58 -18.40 -20.11 3.02
N GLU A 59 -17.96 -20.00 4.27
CA GLU A 59 -17.72 -18.69 4.85
C GLU A 59 -16.86 -17.99 3.79
N GLU A 60 -17.43 -16.98 3.11
CA GLU A 60 -16.60 -15.98 2.42
C GLU A 60 -15.71 -15.41 3.53
N VAL A 61 -14.55 -15.99 3.70
CA VAL A 61 -13.49 -15.40 4.53
C VAL A 61 -13.21 -14.09 3.81
N GLU A 62 -13.76 -12.99 4.36
CA GLU A 62 -13.46 -11.65 3.85
C GLU A 62 -11.93 -11.57 3.81
N GLU A 63 -11.37 -11.36 2.60
CA GLU A 63 -9.93 -11.23 2.42
C GLU A 63 -9.45 -10.15 3.38
N THR A 64 -8.62 -10.50 4.36
CA THR A 64 -8.06 -9.51 5.28
C THR A 64 -7.19 -8.52 4.50
N LEU A 65 -6.96 -7.35 5.06
CA LEU A 65 -6.06 -6.38 4.45
C LEU A 65 -4.66 -6.97 4.26
N LYS A 66 -4.20 -7.78 5.21
CA LYS A 66 -2.93 -8.51 5.14
C LYS A 66 -2.91 -9.47 3.96
N ASP A 67 -3.96 -10.28 3.77
CA ASP A 67 -4.06 -11.21 2.64
C ASP A 67 -4.04 -10.48 1.29
N ALA A 68 -4.72 -9.34 1.22
CA ALA A 68 -4.72 -8.49 0.03
C ALA A 68 -3.32 -7.96 -0.30
N VAL A 69 -2.57 -7.47 0.70
CA VAL A 69 -1.18 -7.02 0.51
C VAL A 69 -0.29 -8.18 0.03
N LEU A 70 -0.38 -9.35 0.68
CA LEU A 70 0.40 -10.53 0.30
C LEU A 70 0.08 -11.01 -1.12
N ARG A 71 -1.18 -10.97 -1.53
CA ARG A 71 -1.58 -11.30 -2.89
C ARG A 71 -0.97 -10.32 -3.89
N ILE A 72 -1.01 -9.02 -3.60
CA ILE A 72 -0.46 -7.98 -4.48
C ILE A 72 1.06 -8.14 -4.61
N LEU A 73 1.79 -8.41 -3.52
CA LEU A 73 3.23 -8.66 -3.59
C LEU A 73 3.57 -9.85 -4.49
N ARG A 74 2.77 -10.94 -4.45
CA ARG A 74 2.93 -12.06 -5.40
C ARG A 74 2.65 -11.64 -6.85
N GLU A 75 1.63 -10.81 -7.10
CA GLU A 75 1.32 -10.26 -8.43
C GLU A 75 2.42 -9.32 -8.96
N MET A 76 3.27 -8.79 -8.07
CA MET A 76 4.44 -7.96 -8.39
C MET A 76 5.72 -8.79 -8.50
N ASP A 77 5.64 -10.12 -8.39
CA ASP A 77 6.78 -11.05 -8.33
C ASP A 77 7.76 -10.76 -7.18
N CYS A 78 7.28 -10.11 -6.11
CA CYS A 78 8.07 -9.88 -4.90
C CYS A 78 8.00 -11.10 -3.97
N SER A 79 9.16 -11.68 -3.64
CA SER A 79 9.26 -12.62 -2.54
C SER A 79 9.19 -11.88 -1.21
N TYR A 80 8.54 -12.49 -0.22
CA TYR A 80 8.39 -11.88 1.10
C TYR A 80 8.58 -12.91 2.21
N ASP A 81 8.95 -12.43 3.38
CA ASP A 81 8.95 -13.16 4.64
C ASP A 81 8.32 -12.30 5.75
N PHE A 82 8.33 -12.80 6.99
CA PHE A 82 7.83 -12.08 8.14
C PHE A 82 8.97 -11.92 9.15
N ASP A 83 9.10 -10.72 9.69
CA ASP A 83 10.02 -10.49 10.79
C ASP A 83 9.45 -10.97 12.15
N GLU A 84 10.22 -10.75 13.22
CA GLU A 84 9.85 -11.19 14.58
C GLU A 84 8.58 -10.49 15.11
N ASP A 85 8.26 -9.30 14.63
CA ASP A 85 7.06 -8.52 14.99
C ASP A 85 5.85 -8.88 14.11
N GLY A 86 6.06 -9.70 13.05
CA GLY A 86 5.04 -10.13 12.11
C GLY A 86 4.80 -9.15 10.97
N ASP A 87 5.67 -8.16 10.81
CA ASP A 87 5.67 -7.25 9.68
C ASP A 87 6.14 -7.97 8.41
N ILE A 88 5.61 -7.56 7.26
CA ILE A 88 5.93 -8.14 5.96
C ILE A 88 7.22 -7.51 5.45
N HIS A 89 8.30 -8.28 5.38
CA HIS A 89 9.56 -7.90 4.75
C HIS A 89 9.60 -8.39 3.31
N PHE A 90 10.00 -7.54 2.35
CA PHE A 90 10.12 -7.89 0.94
C PHE A 90 11.13 -6.99 0.23
N GLU A 91 11.62 -7.46 -0.91
CA GLU A 91 12.50 -6.70 -1.79
C GLU A 91 11.73 -6.16 -3.01
N TYR A 92 11.94 -4.89 -3.32
CA TYR A 92 11.40 -4.23 -4.51
C TYR A 92 12.48 -3.34 -5.16
N GLN A 93 12.83 -3.62 -6.42
CA GLN A 93 13.87 -2.91 -7.17
C GLN A 93 15.22 -2.83 -6.41
N ASP A 94 15.69 -3.96 -5.90
CA ASP A 94 16.95 -4.11 -5.13
C ASP A 94 16.96 -3.32 -3.79
N ALA A 95 15.81 -2.96 -3.24
CA ALA A 95 15.69 -2.31 -1.94
C ALA A 95 14.76 -3.08 -1.00
N ASP A 96 15.14 -3.13 0.29
CA ASP A 96 14.37 -3.78 1.34
C ASP A 96 13.25 -2.88 1.85
N PHE A 97 12.06 -3.43 1.92
CA PHE A 97 10.87 -2.77 2.46
C PHE A 97 10.19 -3.61 3.54
N TYR A 98 9.52 -2.92 4.44
CA TYR A 98 8.68 -3.50 5.47
C TYR A 98 7.28 -2.93 5.38
N ILE A 99 6.26 -3.77 5.50
CA ILE A 99 4.87 -3.34 5.59
C ILE A 99 4.26 -3.86 6.90
N THR A 100 3.83 -2.93 7.74
CA THR A 100 2.93 -3.20 8.86
C THR A 100 1.49 -3.00 8.40
N VAL A 101 0.61 -3.96 8.72
CA VAL A 101 -0.81 -3.93 8.34
C VAL A 101 -1.67 -3.75 9.57
N ASP A 102 -2.53 -2.73 9.57
CA ASP A 102 -3.58 -2.52 10.57
C ASP A 102 -4.95 -2.88 9.96
N ASP A 103 -5.35 -4.12 10.12
CA ASP A 103 -6.62 -4.63 9.60
C ASP A 103 -7.85 -3.89 10.17
N ASN A 104 -7.77 -3.43 11.43
CA ASN A 104 -8.89 -2.77 12.09
C ASN A 104 -9.20 -1.38 11.51
N ASN A 105 -8.16 -0.66 11.10
CA ASN A 105 -8.26 0.72 10.62
C ASN A 105 -8.02 0.86 9.13
N GLN A 106 -7.78 -0.24 8.42
CA GLN A 106 -7.51 -0.28 6.98
C GLN A 106 -6.31 0.59 6.57
N PHE A 107 -5.28 0.64 7.39
CA PHE A 107 -4.03 1.31 7.13
C PHE A 107 -2.90 0.31 6.86
N ILE A 108 -1.98 0.73 5.99
CA ILE A 108 -0.66 0.13 5.91
C ILE A 108 0.39 1.20 6.25
N GLU A 109 1.44 0.77 6.93
CA GLU A 109 2.66 1.55 7.08
C GLU A 109 3.76 0.89 6.26
N ILE A 110 4.42 1.64 5.41
CA ILE A 110 5.52 1.16 4.57
C ILE A 110 6.79 1.83 5.03
N TRP A 111 7.84 1.04 5.25
CA TRP A 111 9.14 1.50 5.67
C TRP A 111 10.23 0.97 4.75
N ASN A 112 11.21 1.83 4.46
CA ASN A 112 12.49 1.46 3.88
C ASN A 112 13.59 1.98 4.82
N CYS A 113 14.25 1.08 5.53
CA CYS A 113 15.14 1.40 6.64
C CYS A 113 16.61 1.34 6.22
N GLY A 114 17.38 2.35 6.63
CA GLY A 114 18.84 2.35 6.48
C GLY A 114 19.34 2.44 5.03
N TRP A 115 18.53 2.95 4.12
CA TRP A 115 18.87 3.07 2.68
C TRP A 115 20.11 3.92 2.41
N LYS A 116 20.44 4.84 3.34
CA LYS A 116 21.67 5.64 3.32
C LYS A 116 22.29 5.68 4.70
N ARG A 117 23.62 5.55 4.76
CA ARG A 117 24.38 5.65 5.99
C ARG A 117 25.51 6.64 5.84
N VAL A 118 25.79 7.40 6.88
CA VAL A 118 26.94 8.31 6.96
C VAL A 118 27.64 8.14 8.29
N ASN A 119 28.98 8.23 8.29
CA ASN A 119 29.77 8.15 9.52
C ASN A 119 29.58 9.42 10.35
N LEU A 120 29.34 9.30 11.66
CA LEU A 120 29.12 10.44 12.56
C LEU A 120 30.34 11.34 12.70
N ASN A 121 31.55 10.84 12.42
CA ASN A 121 32.77 11.66 12.43
C ASN A 121 32.84 12.61 11.22
N ASP A 122 32.11 12.30 10.13
CA ASP A 122 31.98 13.24 9.01
C ASP A 122 30.88 14.27 9.32
N THR A 123 31.23 15.24 10.14
CA THR A 123 30.29 16.27 10.58
C THR A 123 29.73 17.12 9.44
N ASN A 124 30.50 17.27 8.34
CA ASN A 124 30.02 17.97 7.14
C ASN A 124 28.93 17.16 6.42
N ALA A 125 29.19 15.88 6.12
CA ALA A 125 28.21 15.00 5.51
C ALA A 125 26.94 14.88 6.37
N VAL A 126 27.08 14.72 7.69
CA VAL A 126 25.94 14.67 8.63
C VAL A 126 25.13 15.97 8.60
N SER A 127 25.78 17.14 8.59
CA SER A 127 25.10 18.43 8.54
C SER A 127 24.31 18.60 7.23
N LYS A 128 24.93 18.32 6.10
CA LYS A 128 24.28 18.40 4.77
C LYS A 128 23.13 17.43 4.62
N LEU A 129 23.31 16.19 5.10
CA LEU A 129 22.24 15.19 5.07
C LEU A 129 21.03 15.65 5.88
N LYS A 130 21.22 16.18 7.08
CA LYS A 130 20.12 16.71 7.91
C LYS A 130 19.40 17.89 7.24
N GLN A 131 20.14 18.78 6.58
CA GLN A 131 19.54 19.87 5.81
C GLN A 131 18.74 19.35 4.61
N ALA A 132 19.30 18.40 3.85
CA ALA A 132 18.61 17.77 2.71
C ALA A 132 17.32 17.07 3.14
N ILE A 133 17.35 16.30 4.24
CA ILE A 133 16.16 15.65 4.84
C ILE A 133 15.11 16.70 5.23
N SER A 134 15.51 17.80 5.87
CA SER A 134 14.57 18.86 6.24
C SER A 134 13.84 19.44 5.04
N VAL A 135 14.56 19.69 3.93
CA VAL A 135 13.95 20.18 2.70
C VAL A 135 13.06 19.13 2.06
N ALA A 136 13.49 17.87 2.01
CA ALA A 136 12.72 16.77 1.45
C ALA A 136 11.40 16.55 2.19
N ASN A 137 11.40 16.59 3.52
CA ASN A 137 10.18 16.49 4.34
C ASN A 137 9.20 17.65 4.14
N PHE A 138 9.70 18.83 3.78
CA PHE A 138 8.83 19.96 3.48
C PHE A 138 8.18 19.85 2.10
N MET A 139 8.84 19.21 1.15
CA MET A 139 8.42 19.14 -0.26
C MET A 139 7.70 17.84 -0.60
N GLY A 140 7.88 16.78 0.18
CA GLY A 140 7.44 15.43 -0.13
C GLY A 140 6.31 14.92 0.76
N ASP A 141 5.77 13.78 0.38
CA ASP A 141 4.73 13.00 1.06
C ASP A 141 5.30 11.77 1.79
N ILE A 142 6.58 11.45 1.58
CA ILE A 142 7.31 10.42 2.33
C ILE A 142 8.00 11.07 3.52
N CYS A 143 7.73 10.56 4.71
CA CYS A 143 8.40 10.99 5.92
C CYS A 143 9.82 10.42 5.96
N ILE A 144 10.83 11.29 6.03
CA ILE A 144 12.23 10.90 6.13
C ILE A 144 12.74 11.21 7.52
N ASN A 145 13.26 10.22 8.21
CA ASN A 145 13.89 10.36 9.50
C ASN A 145 15.29 9.70 9.52
N TYR A 146 15.98 9.77 10.64
CA TYR A 146 17.27 9.09 10.80
C TYR A 146 17.41 8.50 12.19
N SER A 147 18.14 7.40 12.27
CA SER A 147 18.53 6.73 13.48
C SER A 147 20.04 6.85 13.69
N ILE A 148 20.49 6.96 14.95
CA ILE A 148 21.90 7.01 15.30
C ILE A 148 22.29 5.67 15.92
N TYR A 149 23.19 4.97 15.25
CA TYR A 149 23.78 3.71 15.68
C TYR A 149 25.14 3.99 16.32
N LYS A 150 25.17 4.00 17.65
CA LYS A 150 26.38 4.33 18.42
C LYS A 150 27.47 3.27 18.27
N ASP A 151 27.07 2.00 18.14
CA ASP A 151 27.98 0.86 18.07
C ASP A 151 28.77 0.86 16.74
N THR A 152 28.18 1.29 15.65
CA THR A 152 28.84 1.43 14.33
C THR A 152 29.29 2.84 14.05
N ASN A 153 28.97 3.80 14.93
CA ASN A 153 29.23 5.23 14.75
C ASN A 153 28.63 5.80 13.46
N GLU A 154 27.38 5.41 13.15
CA GLU A 154 26.69 5.77 11.93
C GLU A 154 25.35 6.46 12.21
N LEU A 155 24.97 7.34 11.28
CA LEU A 155 23.63 7.83 11.11
C LEU A 155 23.03 7.12 9.91
N ALA A 156 21.92 6.41 10.10
CA ALA A 156 21.17 5.73 9.06
C ALA A 156 19.86 6.45 8.77
N VAL A 157 19.54 6.63 7.49
CA VAL A 157 18.32 7.30 7.02
C VAL A 157 17.23 6.27 6.76
N ASN A 158 16.04 6.56 7.23
CA ASN A 158 14.85 5.75 7.04
C ASN A 158 13.78 6.59 6.34
N CYS A 159 13.01 5.95 5.48
CA CYS A 159 11.83 6.52 4.85
C CYS A 159 10.60 5.75 5.26
N GLY A 160 9.47 6.44 5.48
CA GLY A 160 8.22 5.81 5.85
C GLY A 160 7.01 6.58 5.36
N THR A 161 5.92 5.87 5.12
CA THR A 161 4.60 6.45 4.88
C THR A 161 3.54 5.61 5.54
N ARG A 162 2.46 6.26 5.97
CA ARG A 162 1.25 5.61 6.45
C ARG A 162 0.08 6.05 5.59
N THR A 163 -0.67 5.12 5.07
CA THR A 163 -1.77 5.41 4.16
C THR A 163 -2.94 4.46 4.33
N LEU A 164 -4.12 4.92 3.95
CA LEU A 164 -5.31 4.08 3.83
C LEU A 164 -5.11 3.07 2.69
N PHE A 165 -5.43 1.81 2.98
CA PHE A 165 -5.34 0.74 1.99
C PHE A 165 -6.55 -0.19 2.12
N PHE A 166 -7.67 0.20 1.53
CA PHE A 166 -8.97 -0.46 1.68
C PHE A 166 -9.43 -1.14 0.39
N GLU A 167 -10.40 -2.03 0.50
CA GLU A 167 -10.89 -2.88 -0.60
C GLU A 167 -11.29 -2.10 -1.86
N HIS A 168 -11.81 -0.88 -1.70
CA HIS A 168 -12.37 -0.11 -2.82
C HIS A 168 -11.37 0.83 -3.52
N ILE A 169 -10.06 0.75 -3.21
CA ILE A 169 -9.05 1.46 -4.00
C ILE A 169 -9.01 0.84 -5.40
N PRO A 170 -9.29 1.63 -6.45
CA PRO A 170 -9.15 1.14 -7.83
C PRO A 170 -7.69 0.77 -8.11
N ASN A 171 -7.46 -0.42 -8.69
CA ASN A 171 -6.11 -0.88 -9.02
C ASN A 171 -5.14 -0.82 -7.82
N ARG A 172 -5.47 -1.55 -6.73
CA ARG A 172 -4.63 -1.61 -5.51
C ARG A 172 -3.16 -1.96 -5.78
N LYS A 173 -2.90 -2.84 -6.77
CA LYS A 173 -1.52 -3.16 -7.20
C LYS A 173 -0.79 -1.91 -7.68
N GLY A 174 -1.33 -1.20 -8.68
CA GLY A 174 -0.71 0.01 -9.19
C GLY A 174 -0.60 1.13 -8.14
N TYR A 175 -1.51 1.15 -7.15
CA TYR A 175 -1.40 2.09 -6.04
C TYR A 175 -0.23 1.72 -5.11
N LEU A 176 -0.01 0.44 -4.80
CA LEU A 176 1.14 0.01 -4.01
C LEU A 176 2.46 0.26 -4.76
N GLU A 177 2.54 -0.06 -6.05
CA GLU A 177 3.69 0.25 -6.91
C GLU A 177 3.99 1.75 -6.89
N TYR A 178 2.99 2.60 -7.06
CA TYR A 178 3.14 4.05 -6.98
C TYR A 178 3.70 4.50 -5.63
N LEU A 179 3.21 3.95 -4.52
CA LEU A 179 3.73 4.28 -3.19
C LEU A 179 5.21 3.90 -3.06
N LEU A 180 5.60 2.70 -3.50
CA LEU A 180 6.99 2.24 -3.45
C LEU A 180 7.91 3.11 -4.31
N ASP A 181 7.49 3.50 -5.51
CA ASP A 181 8.24 4.39 -6.39
C ASP A 181 8.49 5.77 -5.75
N ARG A 182 7.57 6.26 -4.91
CA ARG A 182 7.76 7.51 -4.17
C ARG A 182 8.94 7.48 -3.21
N PHE A 183 9.30 6.33 -2.67
CA PHE A 183 10.48 6.18 -1.82
C PHE A 183 11.76 6.44 -2.64
N PHE A 184 11.88 5.85 -3.82
CA PHE A 184 13.04 6.10 -4.70
C PHE A 184 13.14 7.56 -5.13
N PHE A 185 12.01 8.20 -5.39
CA PHE A 185 11.98 9.63 -5.65
C PHE A 185 12.48 10.44 -4.44
N ALA A 186 12.07 10.09 -3.23
CA ALA A 186 12.53 10.73 -2.00
C ALA A 186 14.06 10.55 -1.81
N HIS A 187 14.60 9.33 -2.08
CA HIS A 187 16.03 9.05 -2.05
C HIS A 187 16.80 9.96 -3.03
N GLN A 188 16.38 9.97 -4.29
CA GLN A 188 16.99 10.79 -5.33
C GLN A 188 16.96 12.28 -4.98
N PHE A 189 15.86 12.75 -4.40
CA PHE A 189 15.73 14.13 -4.00
C PHE A 189 16.70 14.51 -2.87
N VAL A 190 16.87 13.65 -1.86
CA VAL A 190 17.85 13.86 -0.78
C VAL A 190 19.28 13.89 -1.33
N GLU A 191 19.63 12.93 -2.21
CA GLU A 191 20.95 12.89 -2.83
C GLU A 191 21.22 14.16 -3.65
N TYR A 192 20.28 14.57 -4.47
CA TYR A 192 20.37 15.79 -5.26
C TYR A 192 20.57 17.03 -4.37
N LYS A 193 19.83 17.14 -3.27
CA LYS A 193 19.98 18.25 -2.33
C LYS A 193 21.31 18.23 -1.60
N MET A 194 21.80 17.06 -1.21
CA MET A 194 23.13 16.94 -0.63
C MET A 194 24.19 17.41 -1.61
N GLN A 195 24.12 16.99 -2.87
CA GLN A 195 25.06 17.42 -3.89
C GLN A 195 25.05 18.95 -4.07
N GLN A 196 23.88 19.58 -4.17
CA GLN A 196 23.75 21.04 -4.24
C GLN A 196 24.45 21.74 -3.07
N LEU A 197 24.25 21.24 -1.85
CA LEU A 197 24.88 21.79 -0.64
C LEU A 197 26.44 21.62 -0.66
N TYR A 198 26.95 20.57 -1.28
CA TYR A 198 28.40 20.42 -1.46
C TYR A 198 28.95 21.41 -2.49
N GLU A 199 28.26 21.62 -3.59
CA GLU A 199 28.65 22.57 -4.64
C GLU A 199 28.62 24.04 -4.15
N GLU A 200 27.67 24.38 -3.28
CA GLU A 200 27.58 25.70 -2.67
C GLU A 200 28.79 26.01 -1.77
N ASP A 201 29.31 25.01 -1.03
CA ASP A 201 30.50 25.18 -0.19
C ASP A 201 31.81 25.23 -1.01
N HIS A 202 31.81 24.71 -2.24
CA HIS A 202 33.00 24.59 -3.11
C HIS A 202 32.76 25.22 -4.51
N PRO A 203 32.44 26.53 -4.57
CA PRO A 203 32.01 27.18 -5.81
C PRO A 203 33.08 27.19 -6.93
N ASN A 204 34.35 26.96 -6.59
CA ASN A 204 35.48 26.97 -7.53
C ASN A 204 35.89 25.57 -8.04
N GLU A 205 35.28 24.49 -7.55
CA GLU A 205 35.58 23.12 -7.99
C GLU A 205 34.59 22.60 -9.04
N ARG A 206 33.89 23.49 -9.75
CA ARG A 206 33.04 23.07 -10.89
C ARG A 206 33.93 22.43 -11.92
N VAL A 207 33.86 21.10 -11.95
CA VAL A 207 34.58 20.24 -12.93
C VAL A 207 34.11 20.67 -14.33
N ASN A 208 35.10 21.09 -15.14
CA ASN A 208 34.95 21.31 -16.57
C ASN A 208 34.62 20.01 -17.31
#